data_a622964f0c85492cdf6e9a171f6df66e
#
_entry.id   a622964f0c85492cdf6e9a171f6df66e
#
_cell.length_a   1.000
_cell.length_b   1.000
_cell.length_c   1.000
_cell.angle_alpha   90.00
_cell.angle_beta   90.00
_cell.angle_gamma   90.00
#
_symmetry.space_group_name_H-M   'P 1'
#
loop_
_entity.id
_entity.type
_entity.pdbx_description
1 polymer ?
#
loop_
_entity_poly.entity_id
_entity_poly.type
_entity_poly.pdbx_seq_one_letter_code
_entity_poly.pdbx_strand_id
1 'polypeptide(L)'
;MIQTILFDFDGTLFDTGEGILRSVQYALEGFGIHETDMARLRKFVGPPLFDSFTELYAMTPEQAQAAVARYRERYLSVGIYECTLYPGIPELLERLRAHGFRVAVATGKPTPMACSILQRFDLERLFDCVIGCEYEGRNSRISRSEERRVGKECRSRWSPYH
;
A
#
# COMPACT_ATOMS: atom_id res chain seq x y z
N MET A 1 -7.08 -28.29 -0.98
CA MET A 1 -7.33 -27.58 -2.25
C MET A 1 -7.23 -26.08 -1.97
N ILE A 2 -6.43 -25.31 -2.74
CA ILE A 2 -6.32 -23.85 -2.58
C ILE A 2 -7.66 -23.23 -3.01
N GLN A 3 -8.21 -22.36 -2.16
CA GLN A 3 -9.51 -21.71 -2.43
C GLN A 3 -9.38 -20.18 -2.48
N THR A 4 -8.31 -19.62 -1.92
CA THR A 4 -8.12 -18.17 -1.82
C THR A 4 -6.72 -17.80 -2.28
N ILE A 5 -6.61 -16.75 -3.06
CA ILE A 5 -5.36 -16.16 -3.53
C ILE A 5 -5.26 -14.76 -2.95
N LEU A 6 -4.14 -14.49 -2.28
CA LEU A 6 -3.83 -13.18 -1.71
C LEU A 6 -2.81 -12.48 -2.61
N PHE A 7 -3.10 -11.25 -2.97
CA PHE A 7 -2.20 -10.37 -3.69
C PHE A 7 -1.65 -9.29 -2.76
N ASP A 8 -0.37 -9.02 -2.87
CA ASP A 8 0.16 -7.75 -2.39
C ASP A 8 -0.22 -6.63 -3.37
N PHE A 9 -0.06 -5.38 -2.99
CA PHE A 9 -0.48 -4.22 -3.74
C PHE A 9 0.68 -3.56 -4.50
N ASP A 10 1.61 -2.97 -3.72
CA ASP A 10 2.72 -2.19 -4.26
C ASP A 10 3.79 -3.11 -4.88
N GLY A 11 4.06 -2.95 -6.17
CA GLY A 11 5.00 -3.81 -6.91
C GLY A 11 4.42 -5.15 -7.35
N THR A 12 3.15 -5.44 -7.07
CA THR A 12 2.46 -6.68 -7.47
C THR A 12 1.25 -6.41 -8.36
N LEU A 13 0.30 -5.63 -7.91
CA LEU A 13 -0.84 -5.18 -8.73
C LEU A 13 -0.53 -3.89 -9.47
N PHE A 14 0.16 -2.97 -8.79
CA PHE A 14 0.49 -1.64 -9.31
C PHE A 14 1.97 -1.32 -9.14
N ASP A 15 2.53 -0.64 -10.14
CA ASP A 15 3.75 0.14 -9.96
C ASP A 15 3.36 1.49 -9.33
N THR A 16 3.62 1.62 -8.05
CA THR A 16 3.35 2.83 -7.27
C THR A 16 4.62 3.65 -7.02
N GLY A 17 5.72 3.23 -7.60
CA GLY A 17 7.05 3.82 -7.36
C GLY A 17 7.09 5.32 -7.63
N GLU A 18 6.55 5.79 -8.75
CA GLU A 18 6.60 7.21 -9.13
C GLU A 18 5.97 8.11 -8.04
N GLY A 19 4.77 7.80 -7.59
CA GLY A 19 4.07 8.58 -6.57
C GLY A 19 4.80 8.57 -5.23
N ILE A 20 5.37 7.44 -4.84
CA ILE A 20 6.18 7.30 -3.63
C ILE A 20 7.44 8.16 -3.73
N LEU A 21 8.23 7.98 -4.80
CA LEU A 21 9.51 8.66 -4.97
C LEU A 21 9.35 10.18 -5.01
N ARG A 22 8.41 10.69 -5.78
CA ARG A 22 8.11 12.13 -5.86
C ARG A 22 7.64 12.70 -4.51
N SER A 23 6.90 11.93 -3.75
CA SER A 23 6.44 12.38 -2.42
C SER A 23 7.57 12.35 -1.39
N VAL A 24 8.52 11.43 -1.51
CA VAL A 24 9.76 11.44 -0.71
C VAL A 24 10.61 12.66 -1.05
N GLN A 25 10.83 12.95 -2.34
CA GLN A 25 11.56 14.14 -2.76
C GLN A 25 10.93 15.43 -2.21
N TYR A 26 9.60 15.56 -2.33
CA TYR A 26 8.86 16.69 -1.76
C TYR A 26 9.05 16.81 -0.24
N ALA A 27 9.05 15.70 0.47
CA ALA A 27 9.30 15.70 1.91
C ALA A 27 10.72 16.17 2.23
N LEU A 28 11.73 15.64 1.53
CA LEU A 28 13.15 15.96 1.71
C LEU A 28 13.49 17.43 1.39
N GLU A 29 12.86 17.99 0.34
CA GLU A 29 13.01 19.40 -0.03
C GLU A 29 12.63 20.34 1.12
N GLY A 30 11.66 19.99 1.95
CA GLY A 30 11.30 20.74 3.15
C GLY A 30 12.39 20.81 4.19
N PHE A 31 13.41 19.96 4.10
CA PHE A 31 14.61 19.95 4.95
C PHE A 31 15.86 20.44 4.19
N GLY A 32 15.69 21.01 3.00
CA GLY A 32 16.79 21.47 2.16
C GLY A 32 17.60 20.34 1.50
N ILE A 33 17.07 19.13 1.48
CA ILE A 33 17.72 17.96 0.86
C ILE A 33 17.14 17.74 -0.54
N HIS A 34 17.98 17.97 -1.56
CA HIS A 34 17.62 17.70 -2.96
C HIS A 34 18.18 16.33 -3.37
N GLU A 35 17.40 15.27 -3.17
CA GLU A 35 17.81 13.91 -3.52
C GLU A 35 17.53 13.60 -4.99
N THR A 36 18.57 13.21 -5.70
CA THR A 36 18.51 12.83 -7.12
C THR A 36 18.93 11.38 -7.36
N ASP A 37 19.46 10.70 -6.35
CA ASP A 37 19.80 9.28 -6.45
C ASP A 37 18.53 8.41 -6.40
N MET A 38 18.12 7.97 -7.58
CA MET A 38 16.95 7.11 -7.75
C MET A 38 17.11 5.76 -7.05
N ALA A 39 18.32 5.24 -6.89
CA ALA A 39 18.56 3.97 -6.19
C ALA A 39 18.31 4.14 -4.69
N ARG A 40 18.67 5.30 -4.15
CA ARG A 40 18.41 5.64 -2.74
C ARG A 40 16.92 5.89 -2.48
N LEU A 41 16.26 6.63 -3.37
CA LEU A 41 14.83 6.89 -3.29
C LEU A 41 14.01 5.59 -3.37
N ARG A 42 14.38 4.64 -4.23
CA ARG A 42 13.68 3.36 -4.36
C ARG A 42 13.65 2.51 -3.08
N LYS A 43 14.56 2.76 -2.13
CA LYS A 43 14.57 2.08 -0.83
C LYS A 43 13.37 2.47 0.06
N PHE A 44 12.63 3.51 -0.31
CA PHE A 44 11.38 3.88 0.36
C PHE A 44 10.17 3.03 -0.07
N VAL A 45 10.30 2.26 -1.15
CA VAL A 45 9.21 1.41 -1.63
C VAL A 45 9.20 0.12 -0.81
N GLY A 46 8.20 -0.03 0.04
CA GLY A 46 7.99 -1.20 0.91
C GLY A 46 8.24 -0.95 2.40
N PRO A 47 9.41 -0.48 2.84
CA PRO A 47 9.67 -0.23 4.26
C PRO A 47 8.81 0.91 4.84
N PRO A 48 8.64 0.96 6.19
CA PRO A 48 8.01 2.07 6.86
C PRO A 48 8.76 3.38 6.61
N LEU A 49 8.03 4.43 6.25
CA LEU A 49 8.60 5.75 5.92
C LEU A 49 9.46 6.33 7.04
N PHE A 50 8.98 6.20 8.28
CA PHE A 50 9.69 6.72 9.46
C PHE A 50 11.09 6.10 9.58
N ASP A 51 11.17 4.77 9.47
CA ASP A 51 12.44 4.04 9.55
C ASP A 51 13.36 4.43 8.38
N SER A 52 12.81 4.55 7.18
CA SER A 52 13.56 4.95 5.99
C SER A 52 14.14 6.36 6.10
N PHE A 53 13.40 7.35 6.60
CA PHE A 53 13.91 8.70 6.83
C PHE A 53 15.01 8.72 7.91
N THR A 54 14.83 7.95 8.97
CA THR A 54 15.81 7.84 10.06
C THR A 54 17.10 7.18 9.59
N GLU A 55 17.00 6.05 8.89
CA GLU A 55 18.16 5.25 8.49
C GLU A 55 18.93 5.85 7.30
N LEU A 56 18.20 6.32 6.27
CA LEU A 56 18.84 6.77 5.03
C LEU A 56 19.33 8.22 5.08
N TYR A 57 18.72 9.06 5.93
CA TYR A 57 19.03 10.50 6.05
C TYR A 57 19.45 10.92 7.44
N ALA A 58 19.65 9.98 8.36
CA ALA A 58 20.05 10.24 9.74
C ALA A 58 19.17 11.30 10.45
N MET A 59 17.88 11.33 10.12
CA MET A 59 16.92 12.26 10.72
C MET A 59 16.66 11.91 12.19
N THR A 60 16.53 12.94 13.04
CA THR A 60 16.03 12.72 14.40
C THR A 60 14.58 12.20 14.35
N PRO A 61 14.06 11.59 15.43
CA PRO A 61 12.67 11.13 15.46
C PRO A 61 11.66 12.23 15.11
N GLU A 62 11.90 13.46 15.58
CA GLU A 62 11.05 14.62 15.31
C GLU A 62 11.10 15.02 13.83
N GLN A 63 12.30 15.04 13.24
CA GLN A 63 12.49 15.32 11.81
C GLN A 63 11.85 14.26 10.94
N ALA A 64 12.05 12.98 11.27
CA ALA A 64 11.45 11.88 10.53
C ALA A 64 9.91 11.93 10.58
N GLN A 65 9.34 12.28 11.74
CA GLN A 65 7.90 12.47 11.87
C GLN A 65 7.37 13.63 11.03
N ALA A 66 8.08 14.75 11.01
CA ALA A 66 7.75 15.90 10.17
C ALA A 66 7.89 15.57 8.67
N ALA A 67 8.93 14.80 8.28
CA ALA A 67 9.10 14.34 6.90
C ALA A 67 7.97 13.40 6.47
N VAL A 68 7.53 12.47 7.33
CA VAL A 68 6.36 11.62 7.07
C VAL A 68 5.09 12.44 6.90
N ALA A 69 4.88 13.49 7.69
CA ALA A 69 3.72 14.36 7.54
C ALA A 69 3.73 15.09 6.19
N ARG A 70 4.87 15.66 5.78
CA ARG A 70 5.02 16.29 4.45
C ARG A 70 4.88 15.29 3.30
N TYR A 71 5.44 14.09 3.43
CA TYR A 71 5.22 13.01 2.46
C TYR A 71 3.72 12.75 2.25
N ARG A 72 2.97 12.59 3.35
CA ARG A 72 1.53 12.31 3.31
C ARG A 72 0.73 13.44 2.68
N GLU A 73 1.10 14.70 2.92
CA GLU A 73 0.49 15.87 2.32
C GLU A 73 0.45 15.75 0.78
N ARG A 74 1.61 15.48 0.16
CA ARG A 74 1.70 15.31 -1.28
C ARG A 74 1.13 13.98 -1.76
N TYR A 75 1.45 12.89 -1.06
CA TYR A 75 1.05 11.55 -1.47
C TYR A 75 -0.47 11.40 -1.51
N LEU A 76 -1.19 11.91 -0.52
CA LEU A 76 -2.65 11.82 -0.46
C LEU A 76 -3.35 12.71 -1.49
N SER A 77 -2.74 13.84 -1.87
CA SER A 77 -3.33 14.78 -2.82
C SER A 77 -3.08 14.37 -4.28
N VAL A 78 -1.87 13.92 -4.60
CA VAL A 78 -1.44 13.64 -5.97
C VAL A 78 -0.77 12.27 -6.10
N GLY A 79 0.19 11.97 -5.23
CA GLY A 79 1.06 10.80 -5.35
C GLY A 79 0.32 9.46 -5.38
N ILE A 80 -0.78 9.36 -4.67
CA ILE A 80 -1.62 8.14 -4.66
C ILE A 80 -2.12 7.76 -6.06
N TYR A 81 -2.25 8.73 -6.95
CA TYR A 81 -2.73 8.55 -8.32
C TYR A 81 -1.60 8.47 -9.36
N GLU A 82 -0.37 8.72 -8.95
CA GLU A 82 0.84 8.52 -9.77
C GLU A 82 1.27 7.05 -9.69
N CYS A 83 0.42 6.15 -10.18
CA CYS A 83 0.64 4.72 -10.21
C CYS A 83 0.15 4.12 -11.53
N THR A 84 0.74 3.00 -11.92
CA THR A 84 0.40 2.28 -13.14
C THR A 84 0.01 0.85 -12.80
N LEU A 85 -1.12 0.40 -13.33
CA LEU A 85 -1.55 -0.99 -13.24
C LEU A 85 -0.64 -1.88 -14.08
N TYR A 86 -0.15 -2.98 -13.53
CA TYR A 86 0.63 -3.93 -14.32
C TYR A 86 -0.23 -4.59 -15.42
N PRO A 87 0.34 -4.76 -16.63
CA PRO A 87 -0.38 -5.41 -17.74
C PRO A 87 -0.83 -6.83 -17.37
N GLY A 88 -2.02 -7.20 -17.80
CA GLY A 88 -2.57 -8.54 -17.61
C GLY A 88 -3.19 -8.80 -16.22
N ILE A 89 -3.14 -7.85 -15.29
CA ILE A 89 -3.76 -8.01 -13.96
C ILE A 89 -5.28 -8.15 -14.05
N PRO A 90 -6.03 -7.30 -14.79
CA PRO A 90 -7.48 -7.45 -14.89
C PRO A 90 -7.89 -8.82 -15.42
N GLU A 91 -7.27 -9.26 -16.51
CA GLU A 91 -7.54 -10.55 -17.15
C GLU A 91 -7.20 -11.73 -16.24
N LEU A 92 -6.10 -11.62 -15.46
CA LEU A 92 -5.73 -12.63 -14.47
C LEU A 92 -6.80 -12.75 -13.39
N LEU A 93 -7.23 -11.61 -12.82
CA LEU A 93 -8.24 -11.58 -11.76
C LEU A 93 -9.57 -12.16 -12.23
N GLU A 94 -10.04 -11.79 -13.43
CA GLU A 94 -11.26 -12.33 -14.03
C GLU A 94 -11.17 -13.85 -14.25
N ARG A 95 -10.03 -14.33 -14.77
CA ARG A 95 -9.81 -15.77 -14.95
C ARG A 95 -9.79 -16.53 -13.63
N LEU A 96 -9.16 -16.01 -12.59
CA LEU A 96 -9.16 -16.64 -11.27
C LEU A 96 -10.58 -16.77 -10.71
N ARG A 97 -11.37 -15.71 -10.82
CA ARG A 97 -12.77 -15.73 -10.38
C ARG A 97 -13.62 -16.71 -11.19
N ALA A 98 -13.43 -16.77 -12.51
CA ALA A 98 -14.12 -17.72 -13.37
C ALA A 98 -13.80 -19.19 -13.03
N HIS A 99 -12.61 -19.45 -12.46
CA HIS A 99 -12.23 -20.77 -11.96
C HIS A 99 -12.65 -21.03 -10.50
N GLY A 100 -13.43 -20.13 -9.90
CA GLY A 100 -13.98 -20.30 -8.55
C GLY A 100 -13.01 -19.96 -7.42
N PHE A 101 -11.87 -19.30 -7.71
CA PHE A 101 -10.99 -18.80 -6.67
C PHE A 101 -11.55 -17.54 -6.03
N ARG A 102 -11.36 -17.42 -4.73
CA ARG A 102 -11.50 -16.17 -3.99
C ARG A 102 -10.23 -15.36 -4.17
N VAL A 103 -10.39 -14.06 -4.34
CA VAL A 103 -9.28 -13.15 -4.57
C VAL A 103 -9.32 -12.02 -3.57
N ALA A 104 -8.22 -11.81 -2.85
CA ALA A 104 -8.12 -10.76 -1.85
C ALA A 104 -6.78 -10.02 -1.93
N VAL A 105 -6.77 -8.78 -1.43
CA VAL A 105 -5.55 -8.00 -1.25
C VAL A 105 -5.13 -8.06 0.21
N ALA A 106 -3.83 -8.28 0.45
CA ALA A 106 -3.19 -8.17 1.77
C ALA A 106 -1.93 -7.32 1.60
N THR A 107 -1.93 -6.10 2.15
CA THR A 107 -0.87 -5.11 1.89
C THR A 107 -0.49 -4.29 3.12
N GLY A 108 0.76 -3.82 3.17
CA GLY A 108 1.19 -2.80 4.14
C GLY A 108 0.64 -1.39 3.87
N LYS A 109 0.01 -1.16 2.70
CA LYS A 109 -0.66 0.11 2.39
C LYS A 109 -1.93 0.26 3.23
N PRO A 110 -2.26 1.46 3.75
CA PRO A 110 -3.53 1.69 4.42
C PRO A 110 -4.74 1.32 3.57
N THR A 111 -5.71 0.60 4.16
CA THR A 111 -6.90 0.10 3.44
C THR A 111 -7.63 1.18 2.64
N PRO A 112 -7.91 2.40 3.15
CA PRO A 112 -8.60 3.43 2.38
C PRO A 112 -7.83 3.86 1.12
N MET A 113 -6.49 3.87 1.19
CA MET A 113 -5.64 4.22 0.04
C MET A 113 -5.68 3.12 -1.03
N ALA A 114 -5.57 1.86 -0.63
CA ALA A 114 -5.66 0.74 -1.54
C ALA A 114 -7.03 0.72 -2.25
N CYS A 115 -8.12 0.86 -1.49
CA CYS A 115 -9.48 0.94 -2.05
C CYS A 115 -9.65 2.10 -3.04
N SER A 116 -9.15 3.31 -2.73
CA SER A 116 -9.25 4.46 -3.64
C SER A 116 -8.56 4.21 -4.99
N ILE A 117 -7.41 3.53 -4.99
CA ILE A 117 -6.73 3.17 -6.23
C ILE A 117 -7.52 2.10 -6.98
N LEU A 118 -7.97 1.04 -6.30
CA LEU A 118 -8.76 -0.02 -6.94
C LEU A 118 -10.05 0.51 -7.57
N GLN A 119 -10.74 1.45 -6.91
CA GLN A 119 -11.93 2.11 -7.44
C GLN A 119 -11.63 2.91 -8.71
N ARG A 120 -10.53 3.67 -8.70
CA ARG A 120 -10.12 4.44 -9.88
C ARG A 120 -9.87 3.59 -11.12
N PHE A 121 -9.38 2.34 -10.93
CA PHE A 121 -9.10 1.40 -12.02
C PHE A 121 -10.24 0.39 -12.25
N ASP A 122 -11.39 0.57 -11.58
CA ASP A 122 -12.57 -0.34 -11.66
C ASP A 122 -12.24 -1.81 -11.31
N LEU A 123 -11.28 -2.00 -10.41
CA LEU A 123 -10.82 -3.33 -9.98
C LEU A 123 -11.40 -3.79 -8.64
N GLU A 124 -11.96 -2.88 -7.83
CA GLU A 124 -12.47 -3.21 -6.49
C GLU A 124 -13.48 -4.37 -6.53
N ARG A 125 -14.35 -4.41 -7.54
CA ARG A 125 -15.35 -5.46 -7.77
C ARG A 125 -14.76 -6.86 -8.00
N LEU A 126 -13.48 -6.96 -8.36
CA LEU A 126 -12.80 -8.23 -8.61
C LEU A 126 -12.20 -8.84 -7.34
N PHE A 127 -12.14 -8.09 -6.24
CA PHE A 127 -11.63 -8.56 -4.96
C PHE A 127 -12.77 -8.82 -3.97
N ASP A 128 -12.68 -9.94 -3.29
CA ASP A 128 -13.63 -10.32 -2.25
C ASP A 128 -13.37 -9.54 -0.96
N CYS A 129 -12.10 -9.16 -0.73
CA CYS A 129 -11.76 -8.32 0.40
C CYS A 129 -10.41 -7.61 0.15
N VAL A 130 -10.26 -6.43 0.74
CA VAL A 130 -9.03 -5.64 0.73
C VAL A 130 -8.63 -5.36 2.16
N ILE A 131 -7.42 -5.77 2.53
CA ILE A 131 -6.87 -5.69 3.86
C ILE A 131 -5.54 -4.98 3.77
N GLY A 132 -5.48 -3.82 4.39
CA GLY A 132 -4.29 -3.02 4.54
C GLY A 132 -4.01 -2.75 6.01
N CYS A 133 -2.94 -2.01 6.31
CA CYS A 133 -2.67 -1.56 7.66
C CYS A 133 -3.71 -0.53 8.13
N GLU A 134 -3.90 -0.43 9.45
CA GLU A 134 -4.66 0.67 10.03
C GLU A 134 -3.84 1.96 9.95
N TYR A 135 -4.52 3.11 9.77
CA TYR A 135 -3.89 4.40 9.50
C TYR A 135 -3.16 5.00 10.72
N GLU A 136 -3.14 4.35 11.87
CA GLU A 136 -2.52 4.87 13.08
C GLU A 136 -1.00 4.68 13.07
N GLY A 137 -0.32 5.83 12.99
CA GLY A 137 1.12 5.92 13.00
C GLY A 137 1.73 5.38 14.29
N ARG A 138 2.46 4.33 14.20
CA ARG A 138 3.73 4.01 14.87
C ARG A 138 4.28 2.62 14.59
N ASN A 139 3.55 1.70 13.99
CA ASN A 139 4.12 0.40 13.57
C ASN A 139 3.27 -0.20 12.46
N SER A 140 3.73 -0.11 11.23
CA SER A 140 3.13 -0.78 10.06
C SER A 140 3.46 -2.28 9.98
N ARG A 141 3.74 -2.91 11.10
CA ARG A 141 3.80 -4.38 11.15
C ARG A 141 2.39 -4.86 11.41
N ILE A 142 1.83 -5.58 10.45
CA ILE A 142 0.62 -6.39 10.69
C ILE A 142 0.94 -7.26 11.91
N SER A 143 0.34 -6.96 13.04
CA SER A 143 0.57 -7.77 14.24
C SER A 143 -0.11 -9.13 14.05
N ARG A 144 0.42 -10.20 14.68
CA ARG A 144 -0.24 -11.53 14.67
C ARG A 144 -1.69 -11.48 15.17
N SER A 145 -2.06 -10.47 15.96
CA SER A 145 -3.43 -10.22 16.39
C SER A 145 -4.29 -9.64 15.28
N GLU A 146 -3.71 -8.83 14.38
CA GLU A 146 -4.38 -8.27 13.20
C GLU A 146 -4.55 -9.32 12.11
N GLU A 147 -3.59 -10.22 11.89
CA GLU A 147 -3.78 -11.40 11.03
C GLU A 147 -4.97 -12.26 11.47
N ARG A 148 -5.17 -12.43 12.79
CA ARG A 148 -6.34 -13.14 13.33
C ARG A 148 -7.64 -12.37 13.19
N ARG A 149 -7.62 -11.04 13.32
CA ARG A 149 -8.78 -10.16 13.16
C ARG A 149 -9.22 -10.12 11.70
N VAL A 150 -8.26 -9.94 10.80
CA VAL A 150 -8.41 -10.03 9.36
C VAL A 150 -9.06 -11.35 8.94
N GLY A 151 -8.57 -12.47 9.45
CA GLY A 151 -9.17 -13.77 9.22
C GLY A 151 -10.59 -13.91 9.77
N LYS A 152 -10.94 -13.19 10.85
CA LYS A 152 -12.29 -13.15 11.41
C LYS A 152 -13.24 -12.22 10.65
N GLU A 153 -12.78 -11.04 10.25
CA GLU A 153 -13.58 -10.07 9.48
C GLU A 153 -13.84 -10.57 8.04
N CYS A 154 -12.87 -11.21 7.41
CA CYS A 154 -13.09 -11.97 6.19
C CYS A 154 -14.15 -13.07 6.39
N ARG A 155 -14.12 -13.81 7.51
CA ARG A 155 -15.11 -14.85 7.81
C ARG A 155 -16.50 -14.28 8.12
N SER A 156 -16.62 -13.11 8.78
CA SER A 156 -17.90 -12.53 9.14
C SER A 156 -18.67 -11.93 7.96
N ARG A 157 -17.98 -11.42 6.94
CA ARG A 157 -18.60 -11.02 5.67
C ARG A 157 -19.04 -12.20 4.78
N TRP A 158 -18.65 -13.42 5.17
CA TRP A 158 -18.84 -14.64 4.40
C TRP A 158 -19.77 -15.63 5.06
N SER A 159 -20.55 -15.20 6.06
CA SER A 159 -21.63 -16.03 6.60
C SER A 159 -22.65 -16.30 5.49
N PRO A 160 -22.93 -17.57 5.14
CA PRO A 160 -23.92 -17.90 4.11
C PRO A 160 -25.36 -17.66 4.54
N TYR A 161 -25.58 -16.96 5.67
CA TYR A 161 -26.87 -16.64 6.24
C TYR A 161 -27.05 -15.13 6.42
N HIS A 162 -27.19 -14.43 5.28
CA HIS A 162 -27.89 -13.16 5.18
C HIS A 162 -28.60 -13.08 3.85
#